data_87e58471771eb987b7113f16d7920d85
#
_entry.id   87e58471771eb987b7113f16d7920d85
#
_cell.length_a   1.000
_cell.length_b   1.000
_cell.length_c   1.000
_cell.angle_alpha   90.00
_cell.angle_beta   90.00
_cell.angle_gamma   90.00
#
_symmetry.space_group_name_H-M   'P 1'
#
loop_
_entity.id
_entity.type
_entity.pdbx_description
1 polymer ?
#
loop_
_entity_poly.entity_id
_entity_poly.type
_entity_poly.pdbx_seq_one_letter_code
_entity_poly.pdbx_strand_id
1 'polypeptide(L)'
;MHCAHERICRRATYLCRGIFAYGTPVQTARQTLAQIGASWRATATATAEVREDILDILRLQNPYVETTGFDRGNLFFAVKKPVDKYKELVSYLKEKGYDTSGDSGIIYCLTRKSVEQVSFDLRNEGFSVTRYHAGLSDEERKENQENFIYGKRQIMVATNAFGMGIDKPDVRFVIHYNMPKNMESYYQEAGRAWRDGEPSECILYYEPKDVRTNRLFIENGEENSELDEETRKIVKERDLERLKQMTFYCFTSECLRQYILNYFGEKSSSYCGNCLNCQTQFEEVDITLEANTILRCLDALDWNYGAATVIDIVHGGKSQKILGKNLDKNPEYAVLSERTVP
;
A
#
# COMPACT_ATOMS: atom_id res chain seq x y z
N MET A 1 6.27 8.39 45.30
CA MET A 1 6.16 7.99 43.88
C MET A 1 6.30 9.12 42.86
N HIS A 2 6.14 10.39 43.25
CA HIS A 2 6.25 11.55 42.32
C HIS A 2 7.72 11.87 41.91
N CYS A 3 8.70 11.59 42.77
CA CYS A 3 10.09 12.02 42.57
C CYS A 3 10.91 11.12 41.64
N ALA A 4 10.46 9.89 41.33
CA ALA A 4 11.11 8.99 40.41
C ALA A 4 10.75 9.31 38.94
N HIS A 5 9.54 9.79 38.69
CA HIS A 5 9.06 10.15 37.35
C HIS A 5 9.75 11.39 36.80
N GLU A 6 10.03 12.39 37.64
CA GLU A 6 10.74 13.61 37.22
C GLU A 6 12.20 13.39 36.81
N ARG A 7 12.90 12.40 37.41
CA ARG A 7 14.29 12.11 37.05
C ARG A 7 14.44 11.33 35.76
N ILE A 8 13.45 10.49 35.43
CA ILE A 8 13.42 9.75 34.15
C ILE A 8 13.12 10.72 33.01
N CYS A 9 12.22 11.70 33.20
CA CYS A 9 11.89 12.69 32.18
C CYS A 9 13.03 13.64 31.80
N ARG A 10 13.98 13.93 32.68
CA ARG A 10 15.07 14.91 32.41
C ARG A 10 16.15 14.41 31.47
N ARG A 11 16.20 13.13 31.09
CA ARG A 11 17.22 12.55 30.22
C ARG A 11 16.66 11.61 29.15
N ALA A 12 15.35 11.45 29.06
CA ALA A 12 14.73 10.53 28.14
C ALA A 12 14.24 11.23 26.86
N THR A 13 14.58 10.65 25.74
CA THR A 13 13.99 11.00 24.44
C THR A 13 12.93 9.95 24.11
N TYR A 14 11.72 10.40 23.80
CA TYR A 14 10.59 9.49 23.55
C TYR A 14 10.44 9.28 22.04
N LEU A 15 10.31 8.03 21.65
CA LEU A 15 9.90 7.63 20.31
C LEU A 15 8.53 6.95 20.40
N CYS A 16 7.48 7.64 19.98
CA CYS A 16 6.13 7.09 20.00
C CYS A 16 5.71 6.68 18.58
N ARG A 17 5.10 5.51 18.48
CA ARG A 17 4.50 4.98 17.26
C ARG A 17 2.98 5.14 17.31
N GLY A 18 2.42 5.78 16.29
CA GLY A 18 1.03 5.55 15.88
C GLY A 18 -0.10 6.06 16.78
N ILE A 19 0.08 7.11 17.58
CA ILE A 19 -1.06 7.78 18.19
C ILE A 19 -1.11 9.23 17.71
N PHE A 20 -1.72 9.45 16.57
CA PHE A 20 -2.40 10.69 16.26
C PHE A 20 -3.88 10.41 15.98
N ALA A 21 -4.50 9.65 16.87
CA ALA A 21 -5.94 9.62 16.99
C ALA A 21 -6.27 10.23 18.36
N TYR A 22 -6.88 11.40 18.34
CA TYR A 22 -7.35 12.20 19.48
C TYR A 22 -6.39 13.28 20.01
N GLY A 23 -6.62 14.48 19.50
CA GLY A 23 -5.94 15.75 19.65
C GLY A 23 -5.54 16.28 21.04
N THR A 24 -5.95 15.78 22.15
CA THR A 24 -5.70 16.41 23.46
C THR A 24 -4.50 15.85 24.23
N PRO A 25 -4.25 14.56 24.33
CA PRO A 25 -3.14 14.07 25.17
C PRO A 25 -1.76 14.36 24.59
N VAL A 26 -1.61 14.36 23.25
CA VAL A 26 -0.30 14.57 22.59
C VAL A 26 0.16 16.02 22.64
N GLN A 27 -0.75 16.98 22.49
CA GLN A 27 -0.39 18.40 22.64
C GLN A 27 0.04 18.73 24.08
N THR A 28 -0.65 18.17 25.07
CA THR A 28 -0.29 18.34 26.48
C THR A 28 1.06 17.70 26.79
N ALA A 29 1.31 16.49 26.31
CA ALA A 29 2.61 15.82 26.43
C ALA A 29 3.72 16.59 25.74
N ARG A 30 3.47 17.14 24.53
CA ARG A 30 4.40 17.99 23.80
C ARG A 30 4.81 19.22 24.59
N GLN A 31 3.84 19.93 25.16
CA GLN A 31 4.10 21.13 25.97
C GLN A 31 4.89 20.82 27.22
N THR A 32 4.55 19.74 27.91
CA THR A 32 5.25 19.29 29.12
C THR A 32 6.69 18.85 28.80
N LEU A 33 6.92 18.10 27.73
CA LEU A 33 8.25 17.66 27.31
C LEU A 33 9.13 18.83 26.87
N ALA A 34 8.57 19.81 26.15
CA ALA A 34 9.29 21.03 25.77
C ALA A 34 9.74 21.84 26.99
N GLN A 35 8.92 21.90 28.05
CA GLN A 35 9.26 22.58 29.30
C GLN A 35 10.42 21.94 30.06
N ILE A 36 10.61 20.61 29.94
CA ILE A 36 11.70 19.87 30.63
C ILE A 36 12.90 19.62 29.71
N GLY A 37 12.93 20.19 28.50
CA GLY A 37 14.04 20.05 27.56
C GLY A 37 14.19 18.64 26.96
N ALA A 38 13.15 17.81 27.03
CA ALA A 38 13.15 16.49 26.39
C ALA A 38 12.73 16.60 24.90
N SER A 39 13.40 15.88 24.05
CA SER A 39 13.01 15.75 22.63
C SER A 39 12.17 14.49 22.43
N TRP A 40 11.18 14.57 21.56
CA TRP A 40 10.37 13.42 21.20
C TRP A 40 10.23 13.31 19.67
N ARG A 41 10.06 12.08 19.22
CA ARG A 41 9.84 11.76 17.81
C ARG A 41 8.70 10.76 17.72
N ALA A 42 7.88 10.89 16.70
CA ALA A 42 6.79 9.98 16.44
C ALA A 42 6.76 9.61 14.95
N THR A 43 6.49 8.34 14.67
CA THR A 43 6.27 7.84 13.31
C THR A 43 5.11 6.85 13.30
N ALA A 44 4.32 6.84 12.23
CA ALA A 44 3.15 5.97 12.11
C ALA A 44 3.47 4.58 11.53
N THR A 45 4.61 4.40 10.86
CA THR A 45 4.86 3.24 9.98
C THR A 45 6.29 2.73 10.02
N ALA A 46 6.98 2.81 11.17
CA ALA A 46 8.33 2.25 11.27
C ALA A 46 8.29 0.74 11.52
N THR A 47 8.88 -0.06 10.62
CA THR A 47 9.18 -1.48 10.87
C THR A 47 10.21 -1.61 12.02
N ALA A 48 10.47 -2.83 12.51
CA ALA A 48 11.47 -3.05 13.56
C ALA A 48 12.86 -2.53 13.13
N GLU A 49 13.27 -2.81 11.90
CA GLU A 49 14.53 -2.34 11.31
C GLU A 49 14.60 -0.81 11.27
N VAL A 50 13.57 -0.15 10.72
CA VAL A 50 13.53 1.32 10.66
C VAL A 50 13.55 1.97 12.05
N ARG A 51 12.98 1.31 13.05
CA ARG A 51 13.03 1.78 14.43
C ARG A 51 14.44 1.73 15.00
N GLU A 52 15.17 0.65 14.76
CA GLU A 52 16.59 0.52 15.15
C GLU A 52 17.43 1.59 14.45
N ASP A 53 17.29 1.75 13.13
CA ASP A 53 17.96 2.80 12.36
C ASP A 53 17.69 4.21 12.93
N ILE A 54 16.45 4.51 13.33
CA ILE A 54 16.11 5.81 13.93
C ILE A 54 16.84 6.01 15.26
N LEU A 55 16.91 4.98 16.11
CA LEU A 55 17.61 5.06 17.39
C LEU A 55 19.10 5.32 17.19
N ASP A 56 19.72 4.62 16.24
CA ASP A 56 21.15 4.73 15.94
C ASP A 56 21.50 6.08 15.29
N ILE A 57 20.76 6.50 14.26
CA ILE A 57 21.00 7.77 13.56
C ILE A 57 20.83 8.96 14.49
N LEU A 58 19.80 8.94 15.33
CA LEU A 58 19.54 10.03 16.29
C LEU A 58 20.44 9.98 17.51
N ARG A 59 21.23 8.92 17.69
CA ARG A 59 22.14 8.69 18.85
C ARG A 59 21.45 8.98 20.18
N LEU A 60 20.24 8.44 20.34
CA LEU A 60 19.42 8.67 21.52
C LEU A 60 20.02 7.96 22.73
N GLN A 61 20.22 8.71 23.82
CA GLN A 61 20.75 8.14 25.08
C GLN A 61 19.59 7.70 25.97
N ASN A 62 19.49 6.39 26.21
CA ASN A 62 18.45 5.77 27.04
C ASN A 62 17.02 6.22 26.63
N PRO A 63 16.63 6.06 25.34
CA PRO A 63 15.32 6.46 24.89
C PRO A 63 14.23 5.59 25.48
N TYR A 64 13.12 6.19 25.85
CA TYR A 64 11.88 5.45 26.08
C TYR A 64 11.23 5.22 24.71
N VAL A 65 11.03 3.95 24.36
CA VAL A 65 10.40 3.55 23.09
C VAL A 65 9.06 2.90 23.38
N GLU A 66 7.99 3.55 22.97
CA GLU A 66 6.64 3.00 23.03
C GLU A 66 6.15 2.66 21.63
N THR A 67 5.61 1.47 21.47
CA THR A 67 5.01 0.99 20.24
C THR A 67 3.54 0.68 20.52
N THR A 68 2.64 1.47 19.94
CA THR A 68 1.22 1.13 19.89
C THR A 68 0.98 0.22 18.69
N GLY A 69 0.11 -0.79 18.84
CA GLY A 69 -0.16 -1.76 17.79
C GLY A 69 -0.58 -1.15 16.45
N PHE A 70 -0.38 -1.91 15.39
CA PHE A 70 -0.84 -1.57 14.02
C PHE A 70 -2.26 -2.04 13.76
N ASP A 71 -2.85 -2.86 14.64
CA ASP A 71 -4.19 -3.36 14.39
C ASP A 71 -5.23 -2.23 14.48
N ARG A 72 -6.05 -2.13 13.44
CA ARG A 72 -7.16 -1.19 13.33
C ARG A 72 -8.41 -2.00 13.00
N GLY A 73 -9.05 -2.52 14.04
CA GLY A 73 -10.14 -3.50 13.96
C GLY A 73 -11.32 -3.10 13.07
N ASN A 74 -11.61 -1.83 12.94
CA ASN A 74 -12.74 -1.30 12.16
C ASN A 74 -12.40 -0.94 10.70
N LEU A 75 -11.15 -1.14 10.22
CA LEU A 75 -10.85 -1.06 8.80
C LEU A 75 -11.19 -2.40 8.12
N PHE A 76 -12.05 -2.37 7.12
CA PHE A 76 -12.23 -3.48 6.21
C PHE A 76 -11.20 -3.41 5.08
N PHE A 77 -10.41 -4.45 4.89
CA PHE A 77 -9.43 -4.51 3.80
C PHE A 77 -9.91 -5.40 2.67
N ALA A 78 -9.77 -4.90 1.44
CA ALA A 78 -10.08 -5.66 0.23
C ALA A 78 -9.04 -5.43 -0.87
N VAL A 79 -8.67 -6.51 -1.56
CA VAL A 79 -7.91 -6.45 -2.81
C VAL A 79 -8.81 -7.01 -3.92
N LYS A 80 -9.07 -6.21 -4.94
CA LYS A 80 -9.89 -6.57 -6.09
C LYS A 80 -9.06 -6.51 -7.37
N LYS A 81 -9.40 -7.35 -8.34
CA LYS A 81 -8.74 -7.44 -9.67
C LYS A 81 -9.77 -7.21 -10.77
N PRO A 82 -10.37 -6.01 -10.85
CA PRO A 82 -11.44 -5.76 -11.81
C PRO A 82 -10.91 -5.74 -13.25
N VAL A 83 -11.72 -6.21 -14.20
CA VAL A 83 -11.43 -6.08 -15.64
C VAL A 83 -11.46 -4.62 -16.07
N ASP A 84 -12.42 -3.85 -15.55
CA ASP A 84 -12.56 -2.41 -15.76
C ASP A 84 -12.57 -1.70 -14.39
N LYS A 85 -11.45 -1.09 -14.04
CA LYS A 85 -11.28 -0.39 -12.75
C LYS A 85 -12.24 0.78 -12.58
N TYR A 86 -12.50 1.52 -13.65
CA TYR A 86 -13.35 2.70 -13.54
C TYR A 86 -14.81 2.32 -13.32
N LYS A 87 -15.28 1.34 -14.08
CA LYS A 87 -16.63 0.81 -13.93
C LYS A 87 -16.86 0.22 -12.54
N GLU A 88 -15.88 -0.54 -12.02
CA GLU A 88 -15.92 -1.08 -10.67
C GLU A 88 -15.96 0.03 -9.62
N LEU A 89 -15.14 1.09 -9.78
CA LEU A 89 -15.13 2.26 -8.90
C LEU A 89 -16.50 2.93 -8.84
N VAL A 90 -17.09 3.22 -10.00
CA VAL A 90 -18.42 3.88 -10.07
C VAL A 90 -19.51 2.98 -9.48
N SER A 91 -19.51 1.69 -9.79
CA SER A 91 -20.45 0.73 -9.19
C SER A 91 -20.36 0.72 -7.68
N TYR A 92 -19.13 0.59 -7.14
CA TYR A 92 -18.91 0.60 -5.71
C TYR A 92 -19.41 1.89 -5.04
N LEU A 93 -19.08 3.06 -5.60
CA LEU A 93 -19.51 4.34 -5.03
C LEU A 93 -21.02 4.50 -5.02
N LYS A 94 -21.71 4.05 -6.09
CA LYS A 94 -23.18 4.08 -6.19
C LYS A 94 -23.84 3.05 -5.27
N GLU A 95 -23.34 1.82 -5.20
CA GLU A 95 -23.87 0.76 -4.32
C GLU A 95 -23.80 1.15 -2.83
N LYS A 96 -22.74 1.87 -2.44
CA LYS A 96 -22.58 2.38 -1.07
C LYS A 96 -23.32 3.68 -0.82
N GLY A 97 -23.93 4.29 -1.83
CA GLY A 97 -24.64 5.55 -1.73
C GLY A 97 -23.74 6.77 -1.51
N TYR A 98 -22.45 6.69 -1.84
CA TYR A 98 -21.50 7.79 -1.66
C TYR A 98 -21.72 8.97 -2.64
N ASP A 99 -22.64 8.83 -3.56
CA ASP A 99 -23.15 9.91 -4.41
C ASP A 99 -24.14 10.81 -3.68
N THR A 100 -24.78 10.32 -2.60
CA THR A 100 -25.88 10.99 -1.90
C THR A 100 -25.70 11.08 -0.38
N SER A 101 -24.88 10.21 0.24
CA SER A 101 -24.74 10.11 1.70
C SER A 101 -24.04 11.31 2.36
N GLY A 102 -23.27 12.07 1.58
CA GLY A 102 -22.41 13.12 2.13
C GLY A 102 -21.13 12.61 2.81
N ASP A 103 -20.92 11.31 2.84
CA ASP A 103 -19.70 10.67 3.39
C ASP A 103 -18.45 11.05 2.59
N SER A 104 -17.33 11.11 3.29
CA SER A 104 -16.06 11.50 2.69
C SER A 104 -15.20 10.29 2.34
N GLY A 105 -14.46 10.39 1.23
CA GLY A 105 -13.51 9.36 0.82
C GLY A 105 -12.33 9.85 0.04
N ILE A 106 -11.28 9.03 -0.02
CA ILE A 106 -10.05 9.35 -0.74
C ILE A 106 -9.78 8.26 -1.78
N ILE A 107 -9.43 8.67 -3.00
CA ILE A 107 -9.04 7.78 -4.09
C ILE A 107 -7.60 8.10 -4.46
N TYR A 108 -6.69 7.17 -4.21
CA TYR A 108 -5.28 7.30 -4.54
C TYR A 108 -4.97 6.77 -5.92
N CYS A 109 -4.36 7.62 -6.74
CA CYS A 109 -3.88 7.27 -8.08
C CYS A 109 -2.35 7.38 -8.15
N LEU A 110 -1.71 6.55 -8.97
CA LEU A 110 -0.26 6.48 -9.10
C LEU A 110 0.33 7.69 -9.84
N THR A 111 -0.42 8.29 -10.79
CA THR A 111 0.08 9.38 -11.65
C THR A 111 -0.84 10.59 -11.61
N ARG A 112 -0.26 11.79 -11.87
CA ARG A 112 -1.02 13.04 -12.05
C ARG A 112 -2.08 12.90 -13.14
N LYS A 113 -1.73 12.26 -14.27
CA LYS A 113 -2.67 12.02 -15.36
C LYS A 113 -3.86 11.18 -14.93
N SER A 114 -3.65 10.14 -14.14
CA SER A 114 -4.75 9.32 -13.61
C SER A 114 -5.63 10.10 -12.64
N VAL A 115 -5.05 10.98 -11.81
CA VAL A 115 -5.82 11.87 -10.92
C VAL A 115 -6.74 12.78 -11.72
N GLU A 116 -6.21 13.43 -12.76
CA GLU A 116 -6.99 14.32 -13.62
C GLU A 116 -8.13 13.57 -14.32
N GLN A 117 -7.84 12.41 -14.91
CA GLN A 117 -8.83 11.61 -15.62
C GLN A 117 -9.94 11.12 -14.70
N VAL A 118 -9.57 10.43 -13.59
CA VAL A 118 -10.56 9.87 -12.64
C VAL A 118 -11.40 10.98 -12.01
N SER A 119 -10.80 12.12 -11.64
CA SER A 119 -11.56 13.24 -11.06
C SER A 119 -12.51 13.90 -12.06
N PHE A 120 -12.12 14.00 -13.33
CA PHE A 120 -12.97 14.51 -14.41
C PHE A 120 -14.15 13.57 -14.66
N ASP A 121 -13.87 12.28 -14.81
CA ASP A 121 -14.90 11.28 -15.13
C ASP A 121 -15.93 11.15 -14.00
N LEU A 122 -15.48 11.11 -12.73
CA LEU A 122 -16.39 11.07 -11.57
C LEU A 122 -17.26 12.33 -11.45
N ARG A 123 -16.74 13.52 -11.80
CA ARG A 123 -17.55 14.74 -11.85
C ARG A 123 -18.65 14.65 -12.90
N ASN A 124 -18.34 14.09 -14.07
CA ASN A 124 -19.31 13.89 -15.13
C ASN A 124 -20.40 12.88 -14.74
N GLU A 125 -20.08 11.92 -13.86
CA GLU A 125 -21.05 10.99 -13.25
C GLU A 125 -21.88 11.64 -12.11
N GLY A 126 -21.62 12.91 -11.76
CA GLY A 126 -22.36 13.66 -10.75
C GLY A 126 -21.79 13.61 -9.34
N PHE A 127 -20.63 12.96 -9.13
CA PHE A 127 -20.01 12.92 -7.80
C PHE A 127 -19.38 14.27 -7.41
N SER A 128 -19.42 14.58 -6.11
CA SER A 128 -18.80 15.78 -5.54
C SER A 128 -17.31 15.57 -5.31
N VAL A 129 -16.50 15.83 -6.32
CA VAL A 129 -15.07 15.47 -6.37
C VAL A 129 -14.17 16.68 -6.41
N THR A 130 -13.04 16.61 -5.70
CA THR A 130 -11.88 17.49 -5.87
C THR A 130 -10.62 16.68 -6.12
N ARG A 131 -9.50 17.33 -6.48
CA ARG A 131 -8.24 16.65 -6.84
C ARG A 131 -7.03 17.25 -6.15
N TYR A 132 -5.98 16.43 -5.98
CA TYR A 132 -4.72 16.89 -5.38
C TYR A 132 -3.50 16.15 -5.94
N HIS A 133 -2.54 16.89 -6.47
CA HIS A 133 -1.22 16.36 -6.85
C HIS A 133 -0.19 17.50 -6.96
N ALA A 134 1.08 17.17 -6.96
CA ALA A 134 2.18 18.13 -6.96
C ALA A 134 2.29 19.01 -8.22
N GLY A 135 1.52 18.73 -9.28
CA GLY A 135 1.47 19.56 -10.49
C GLY A 135 0.47 20.70 -10.45
N LEU A 136 -0.36 20.79 -9.41
CA LEU A 136 -1.26 21.92 -9.18
C LEU A 136 -0.50 23.10 -8.55
N SER A 137 -0.99 24.34 -8.74
CA SER A 137 -0.46 25.49 -8.01
C SER A 137 -0.67 25.37 -6.50
N ASP A 138 0.06 26.12 -5.72
CA ASP A 138 -0.09 26.11 -4.26
C ASP A 138 -1.48 26.57 -3.83
N GLU A 139 -2.04 27.56 -4.54
CA GLU A 139 -3.38 28.06 -4.31
C GLU A 139 -4.43 27.00 -4.58
N GLU A 140 -4.35 26.30 -5.74
CA GLU A 140 -5.28 25.22 -6.09
C GLU A 140 -5.17 24.07 -5.11
N ARG A 141 -3.95 23.69 -4.69
CA ARG A 141 -3.74 22.63 -3.68
C ARG A 141 -4.41 22.98 -2.37
N LYS A 142 -4.23 24.22 -1.90
CA LYS A 142 -4.83 24.72 -0.67
C LYS A 142 -6.35 24.72 -0.76
N GLU A 143 -6.91 25.30 -1.82
CA GLU A 143 -8.35 25.38 -2.03
C GLU A 143 -8.99 23.99 -2.10
N ASN A 144 -8.41 23.08 -2.89
CA ASN A 144 -8.92 21.71 -3.04
C ASN A 144 -8.86 20.94 -1.72
N GLN A 145 -7.79 21.12 -0.94
CA GLN A 145 -7.66 20.52 0.38
C GLN A 145 -8.70 21.07 1.37
N GLU A 146 -8.89 22.40 1.41
CA GLU A 146 -9.92 23.03 2.25
C GLU A 146 -11.31 22.59 1.87
N ASN A 147 -11.63 22.51 0.58
CA ASN A 147 -12.91 22.04 0.08
C ASN A 147 -13.22 20.61 0.52
N PHE A 148 -12.20 19.74 0.60
CA PHE A 148 -12.35 18.38 1.11
C PHE A 148 -12.47 18.37 2.65
N ILE A 149 -11.60 19.06 3.37
CA ILE A 149 -11.59 19.07 4.84
C ILE A 149 -12.92 19.59 5.39
N TYR A 150 -13.43 20.69 4.82
CA TYR A 150 -14.70 21.30 5.27
C TYR A 150 -15.96 20.69 4.65
N GLY A 151 -15.84 19.56 3.94
CA GLY A 151 -16.98 18.83 3.41
C GLY A 151 -17.70 19.50 2.24
N LYS A 152 -17.12 20.54 1.62
CA LYS A 152 -17.64 21.12 0.38
C LYS A 152 -17.49 20.17 -0.82
N ARG A 153 -16.56 19.26 -0.75
CA ARG A 153 -16.34 18.15 -1.66
C ARG A 153 -16.16 16.88 -0.87
N GLN A 154 -16.88 15.82 -1.24
CA GLN A 154 -16.89 14.55 -0.51
C GLN A 154 -15.73 13.64 -0.91
N ILE A 155 -15.33 13.65 -2.17
CA ILE A 155 -14.32 12.74 -2.69
C ILE A 155 -13.05 13.51 -3.07
N MET A 156 -11.91 13.10 -2.51
CA MET A 156 -10.60 13.56 -2.91
C MET A 156 -9.94 12.51 -3.82
N VAL A 157 -9.61 12.88 -5.07
CA VAL A 157 -8.76 12.06 -5.95
C VAL A 157 -7.35 12.61 -5.92
N ALA A 158 -6.37 11.81 -5.53
CA ALA A 158 -5.03 12.35 -5.27
C ALA A 158 -3.89 11.37 -5.61
N THR A 159 -2.68 11.92 -5.78
CA THR A 159 -1.45 11.13 -5.65
C THR A 159 -1.03 11.03 -4.18
N ASN A 160 0.02 10.25 -3.89
CA ASN A 160 0.64 10.15 -2.56
C ASN A 160 1.11 11.50 -1.99
N ALA A 161 1.21 12.55 -2.80
CA ALA A 161 1.48 13.92 -2.35
C ALA A 161 0.39 14.46 -1.41
N PHE A 162 -0.84 13.92 -1.48
CA PHE A 162 -1.93 14.25 -0.59
C PHE A 162 -1.82 13.40 0.67
N GLY A 163 -1.39 14.00 1.75
CA GLY A 163 -1.31 13.16 2.92
C GLY A 163 -0.68 13.74 4.17
N MET A 164 0.41 14.46 4.08
CA MET A 164 1.04 15.00 5.28
C MET A 164 0.18 16.12 5.88
N GLY A 165 -0.22 15.93 7.16
CA GLY A 165 -0.96 16.96 7.91
C GLY A 165 -2.48 17.00 7.67
N ILE A 166 -3.06 16.04 6.96
CA ILE A 166 -4.51 15.99 6.78
C ILE A 166 -5.14 15.26 7.96
N ASP A 167 -6.00 15.99 8.67
CA ASP A 167 -6.78 15.47 9.78
C ASP A 167 -8.28 15.67 9.50
N LYS A 168 -8.87 14.70 8.76
CA LYS A 168 -10.32 14.61 8.54
C LYS A 168 -10.80 13.31 9.16
N PRO A 169 -11.59 13.36 10.25
CA PRO A 169 -11.94 12.16 11.00
C PRO A 169 -12.96 11.25 10.30
N ASP A 170 -13.82 11.81 9.49
CA ASP A 170 -15.01 11.19 8.87
C ASP A 170 -14.75 10.60 7.48
N VAL A 171 -13.55 10.09 7.23
CA VAL A 171 -13.22 9.39 5.97
C VAL A 171 -13.72 7.95 6.05
N ARG A 172 -14.73 7.60 5.25
CA ARG A 172 -15.39 6.28 5.24
C ARG A 172 -14.77 5.28 4.28
N PHE A 173 -14.08 5.75 3.26
CA PHE A 173 -13.36 4.86 2.36
C PHE A 173 -12.03 5.45 1.89
N VAL A 174 -11.07 4.57 1.70
CA VAL A 174 -9.83 4.83 0.97
C VAL A 174 -9.69 3.80 -0.14
N ILE A 175 -9.68 4.27 -1.38
CA ILE A 175 -9.52 3.40 -2.55
C ILE A 175 -8.17 3.66 -3.19
N HIS A 176 -7.35 2.63 -3.29
CA HIS A 176 -6.15 2.65 -4.12
C HIS A 176 -6.53 2.23 -5.53
N TYR A 177 -6.77 3.20 -6.40
CA TYR A 177 -7.10 2.97 -7.81
C TYR A 177 -5.93 2.33 -8.58
N ASN A 178 -4.72 2.56 -8.11
CA ASN A 178 -3.51 1.88 -8.53
C ASN A 178 -2.77 1.33 -7.31
N MET A 179 -2.06 0.22 -7.50
CA MET A 179 -1.25 -0.39 -6.45
C MET A 179 -0.13 0.56 -6.01
N PRO A 180 -0.01 0.88 -4.71
CA PRO A 180 1.10 1.67 -4.18
C PRO A 180 2.45 0.94 -4.31
N LYS A 181 3.55 1.67 -4.16
CA LYS A 181 4.90 1.12 -4.37
C LYS A 181 5.34 0.14 -3.26
N ASN A 182 4.79 0.28 -2.04
CA ASN A 182 5.15 -0.55 -0.90
C ASN A 182 4.03 -0.60 0.15
N MET A 183 4.17 -1.50 1.12
CA MET A 183 3.22 -1.72 2.21
C MET A 183 3.13 -0.55 3.18
N GLU A 184 4.22 0.17 3.41
CA GLU A 184 4.27 1.32 4.31
C GLU A 184 3.41 2.47 3.76
N SER A 185 3.55 2.79 2.47
CA SER A 185 2.71 3.79 1.79
C SER A 185 1.24 3.35 1.80
N TYR A 186 0.97 2.09 1.45
CA TYR A 186 -0.38 1.53 1.48
C TYR A 186 -1.04 1.69 2.86
N TYR A 187 -0.36 1.25 3.92
CA TYR A 187 -0.89 1.30 5.27
C TYR A 187 -1.05 2.73 5.79
N GLN A 188 -0.12 3.62 5.46
CA GLN A 188 -0.19 5.04 5.82
C GLN A 188 -1.37 5.74 5.15
N GLU A 189 -1.62 5.45 3.87
CA GLU A 189 -2.72 5.99 3.08
C GLU A 189 -4.06 5.40 3.52
N ALA A 190 -4.16 4.08 3.67
CA ALA A 190 -5.32 3.39 4.22
C ALA A 190 -5.70 3.89 5.61
N GLY A 191 -4.71 4.19 6.45
CA GLY A 191 -4.89 4.70 7.79
C GLY A 191 -5.47 6.11 7.90
N ARG A 192 -5.80 6.77 6.79
CA ARG A 192 -6.55 8.04 6.76
C ARG A 192 -8.04 7.82 6.95
N ALA A 193 -8.53 6.66 6.58
CA ALA A 193 -9.84 6.21 7.03
C ALA A 193 -9.81 5.97 8.55
N TRP A 194 -10.95 6.07 9.20
CA TRP A 194 -11.09 5.60 10.57
C TRP A 194 -10.45 6.48 11.67
N ARG A 195 -10.45 7.76 11.58
CA ARG A 195 -9.94 8.57 12.70
C ARG A 195 -10.96 8.83 13.81
N ASP A 196 -12.23 8.58 13.54
CA ASP A 196 -13.35 8.72 14.48
C ASP A 196 -13.82 7.39 15.10
N GLY A 197 -13.24 6.25 14.71
CA GLY A 197 -13.60 4.93 15.23
C GLY A 197 -14.73 4.22 14.50
N GLU A 198 -15.39 4.87 13.53
CA GLU A 198 -16.49 4.29 12.77
C GLU A 198 -15.97 3.33 11.68
N PRO A 199 -16.75 2.32 11.28
CA PRO A 199 -16.38 1.39 10.21
C PRO A 199 -15.98 2.11 8.93
N SER A 200 -14.86 1.68 8.31
CA SER A 200 -14.36 2.27 7.07
C SER A 200 -13.75 1.19 6.18
N GLU A 201 -13.75 1.42 4.87
CA GLU A 201 -13.30 0.45 3.88
C GLU A 201 -12.00 0.90 3.20
N CYS A 202 -11.04 -0.02 3.08
CA CYS A 202 -9.79 0.17 2.37
C CYS A 202 -9.73 -0.82 1.20
N ILE A 203 -9.93 -0.33 -0.01
CA ILE A 203 -10.02 -1.15 -1.22
C ILE A 203 -8.80 -0.87 -2.10
N LEU A 204 -8.14 -1.92 -2.55
CA LEU A 204 -7.05 -1.83 -3.50
C LEU A 204 -7.44 -2.51 -4.81
N TYR A 205 -7.34 -1.78 -5.92
CA TYR A 205 -7.47 -2.33 -7.27
C TYR A 205 -6.10 -2.69 -7.82
N TYR A 206 -5.87 -3.98 -8.00
CA TYR A 206 -4.64 -4.49 -8.57
C TYR A 206 -4.73 -4.61 -10.09
N GLU A 207 -3.65 -4.21 -10.76
CA GLU A 207 -3.44 -4.44 -12.18
C GLU A 207 -1.94 -4.68 -12.44
N PRO A 208 -1.56 -5.68 -13.26
CA PRO A 208 -0.15 -5.99 -13.52
C PRO A 208 0.67 -4.83 -14.08
N LYS A 209 0.03 -3.88 -14.79
CA LYS A 209 0.72 -2.69 -15.30
C LYS A 209 1.20 -1.77 -14.17
N ASP A 210 0.54 -1.77 -13.01
CA ASP A 210 0.94 -0.93 -11.88
C ASP A 210 2.29 -1.38 -11.31
N VAL A 211 2.58 -2.69 -11.29
CA VAL A 211 3.89 -3.25 -10.92
C VAL A 211 4.98 -2.75 -11.85
N ARG A 212 4.72 -2.78 -13.18
CA ARG A 212 5.68 -2.30 -14.19
C ARG A 212 5.94 -0.81 -14.04
N THR A 213 4.90 -0.02 -13.80
CA THR A 213 5.01 1.43 -13.64
C THR A 213 5.78 1.77 -12.36
N ASN A 214 5.48 1.11 -11.23
CA ASN A 214 6.23 1.30 -9.99
C ASN A 214 7.70 0.89 -10.15
N ARG A 215 7.98 -0.22 -10.85
CA ARG A 215 9.34 -0.64 -11.17
C ARG A 215 10.09 0.42 -11.97
N LEU A 216 9.46 0.99 -13.02
CA LEU A 216 10.05 2.06 -13.80
C LEU A 216 10.35 3.31 -12.97
N PHE A 217 9.49 3.66 -12.01
CA PHE A 217 9.76 4.76 -11.09
C PHE A 217 10.94 4.48 -10.16
N ILE A 218 11.08 3.26 -9.65
CA ILE A 218 12.23 2.85 -8.83
C ILE A 218 13.52 2.86 -9.68
N GLU A 219 13.45 2.36 -10.92
CA GLU A 219 14.61 2.25 -11.81
C GLU A 219 15.11 3.60 -12.34
N ASN A 220 14.19 4.55 -12.59
CA ASN A 220 14.47 5.87 -13.17
C ASN A 220 14.32 7.01 -12.16
N GLY A 221 14.10 6.73 -10.87
CA GLY A 221 13.89 7.77 -9.87
C GLY A 221 15.12 8.63 -9.66
N GLU A 222 14.96 9.94 -9.88
CA GLU A 222 15.98 10.98 -9.62
C GLU A 222 16.11 11.29 -8.11
N GLU A 223 15.21 10.77 -7.27
CA GLU A 223 15.14 11.04 -5.83
C GLU A 223 16.46 10.72 -5.09
N ASN A 224 17.36 9.97 -5.71
CA ASN A 224 18.63 9.53 -5.15
C ASN A 224 19.85 10.10 -5.89
N SER A 225 19.71 11.20 -6.62
CA SER A 225 20.80 11.80 -7.41
C SER A 225 21.98 12.30 -6.54
N GLU A 226 21.73 12.61 -5.26
CA GLU A 226 22.75 13.06 -4.30
C GLU A 226 23.52 11.90 -3.62
N LEU A 227 23.03 10.66 -3.76
CA LEU A 227 23.65 9.47 -3.18
C LEU A 227 24.79 8.96 -4.06
N ASP A 228 25.82 8.39 -3.43
CA ASP A 228 26.85 7.64 -4.14
C ASP A 228 26.26 6.40 -4.84
N GLU A 229 26.99 5.84 -5.80
CA GLU A 229 26.51 4.78 -6.66
C GLU A 229 26.18 3.48 -5.89
N GLU A 230 26.99 3.15 -4.87
CA GLU A 230 26.80 1.97 -4.05
C GLU A 230 25.54 2.08 -3.19
N THR A 231 25.37 3.19 -2.48
CA THR A 231 24.18 3.48 -1.68
C THR A 231 22.93 3.49 -2.55
N ARG A 232 23.00 4.09 -3.75
CA ARG A 232 21.88 4.10 -4.70
C ARG A 232 21.45 2.69 -5.12
N LYS A 233 22.40 1.80 -5.34
CA LYS A 233 22.12 0.41 -5.68
C LYS A 233 21.40 -0.31 -4.52
N ILE A 234 21.88 -0.15 -3.30
CA ILE A 234 21.26 -0.73 -2.10
C ILE A 234 19.81 -0.23 -1.92
N VAL A 235 19.57 1.07 -2.05
CA VAL A 235 18.23 1.66 -1.93
C VAL A 235 17.30 1.10 -3.02
N LYS A 236 17.78 1.00 -4.26
CA LYS A 236 17.02 0.44 -5.37
C LYS A 236 16.64 -1.03 -5.13
N GLU A 237 17.57 -1.85 -4.67
CA GLU A 237 17.31 -3.26 -4.35
C GLU A 237 16.28 -3.40 -3.23
N ARG A 238 16.38 -2.58 -2.17
CA ARG A 238 15.39 -2.54 -1.09
C ARG A 238 14.00 -2.11 -1.59
N ASP A 239 13.92 -1.10 -2.44
CA ASP A 239 12.63 -0.64 -2.99
C ASP A 239 12.00 -1.67 -3.92
N LEU A 240 12.79 -2.42 -4.69
CA LEU A 240 12.30 -3.54 -5.50
C LEU A 240 11.77 -4.69 -4.63
N GLU A 241 12.44 -5.01 -3.52
CA GLU A 241 11.95 -6.03 -2.58
C GLU A 241 10.64 -5.58 -1.90
N ARG A 242 10.54 -4.31 -1.49
CA ARG A 242 9.28 -3.74 -0.96
C ARG A 242 8.14 -3.78 -1.97
N LEU A 243 8.42 -3.49 -3.25
CA LEU A 243 7.44 -3.62 -4.33
C LEU A 243 6.98 -5.08 -4.50
N LYS A 244 7.90 -6.04 -4.37
CA LYS A 244 7.59 -7.46 -4.42
C LYS A 244 6.69 -7.88 -3.25
N GLN A 245 6.96 -7.42 -2.02
CA GLN A 245 6.11 -7.67 -0.85
C GLN A 245 4.69 -7.08 -1.05
N MET A 246 4.59 -5.87 -1.59
CA MET A 246 3.30 -5.27 -1.93
C MET A 246 2.56 -6.06 -3.01
N THR A 247 3.29 -6.62 -3.98
CA THR A 247 2.72 -7.48 -5.01
C THR A 247 2.19 -8.79 -4.39
N PHE A 248 2.94 -9.43 -3.49
CA PHE A 248 2.48 -10.63 -2.80
C PHE A 248 1.23 -10.39 -1.96
N TYR A 249 1.14 -9.24 -1.27
CA TYR A 249 -0.10 -8.84 -0.60
C TYR A 249 -1.31 -8.85 -1.54
N CYS A 250 -1.13 -8.46 -2.80
CA CYS A 250 -2.23 -8.45 -3.79
C CYS A 250 -2.63 -9.87 -4.27
N PHE A 251 -1.83 -10.88 -3.99
CA PHE A 251 -2.09 -12.26 -4.42
C PHE A 251 -2.33 -13.24 -3.26
N THR A 252 -2.13 -12.82 -2.03
CA THR A 252 -2.35 -13.72 -0.90
C THR A 252 -3.81 -14.16 -0.79
N SER A 253 -4.02 -15.44 -0.47
CA SER A 253 -5.30 -15.99 -0.01
C SER A 253 -5.47 -15.94 1.50
N GLU A 254 -4.38 -15.61 2.23
CA GLU A 254 -4.42 -15.45 3.69
C GLU A 254 -5.18 -14.20 4.11
N CYS A 255 -5.44 -14.06 5.41
CA CYS A 255 -6.06 -12.89 5.98
C CYS A 255 -5.25 -11.61 5.64
N LEU A 256 -5.88 -10.66 4.93
CA LEU A 256 -5.23 -9.41 4.52
C LEU A 256 -4.74 -8.58 5.71
N ARG A 257 -5.48 -8.56 6.81
CA ARG A 257 -5.07 -7.87 8.05
C ARG A 257 -3.86 -8.54 8.68
N GLN A 258 -3.84 -9.87 8.78
CA GLN A 258 -2.70 -10.61 9.29
C GLN A 258 -1.44 -10.34 8.46
N TYR A 259 -1.56 -10.31 7.14
CA TYR A 259 -0.42 -10.01 6.26
C TYR A 259 0.18 -8.64 6.58
N ILE A 260 -0.67 -7.61 6.73
CA ILE A 260 -0.24 -6.25 7.11
C ILE A 260 0.46 -6.28 8.48
N LEU A 261 -0.14 -6.89 9.49
CA LEU A 261 0.40 -6.92 10.85
C LEU A 261 1.74 -7.66 10.90
N ASN A 262 1.83 -8.81 10.24
CA ASN A 262 3.07 -9.58 10.13
C ASN A 262 4.19 -8.78 9.43
N TYR A 263 3.85 -8.04 8.37
CA TYR A 263 4.80 -7.16 7.68
C TYR A 263 5.42 -6.12 8.63
N PHE A 264 4.64 -5.58 9.56
CA PHE A 264 5.12 -4.64 10.58
C PHE A 264 5.68 -5.32 11.83
N GLY A 265 5.80 -6.66 11.86
CA GLY A 265 6.37 -7.43 12.96
C GLY A 265 5.41 -7.62 14.14
N GLU A 266 4.10 -7.45 13.92
CA GLU A 266 3.06 -7.67 14.93
C GLU A 266 2.38 -9.03 14.69
N LYS A 267 2.35 -9.87 15.74
CA LYS A 267 1.67 -11.16 15.68
C LYS A 267 0.15 -10.97 15.73
N SER A 268 -0.56 -11.65 14.87
CA SER A 268 -2.03 -11.59 14.82
C SER A 268 -2.64 -12.97 14.56
N SER A 269 -3.96 -13.06 14.72
CA SER A 269 -4.73 -14.23 14.34
C SER A 269 -4.69 -14.43 12.82
N SER A 270 -4.73 -15.69 12.38
CA SER A 270 -4.85 -16.07 10.96
C SER A 270 -6.20 -15.69 10.33
N TYR A 271 -7.16 -15.29 11.14
CA TYR A 271 -8.52 -14.92 10.72
C TYR A 271 -8.99 -13.68 11.47
N CYS A 272 -9.32 -12.61 10.75
CA CYS A 272 -9.83 -11.36 11.36
C CYS A 272 -11.34 -11.18 11.22
N GLY A 273 -12.03 -11.94 10.37
CA GLY A 273 -13.46 -11.79 10.07
C GLY A 273 -13.85 -10.48 9.36
N ASN A 274 -12.91 -9.54 9.22
CA ASN A 274 -13.15 -8.19 8.69
C ASN A 274 -12.17 -7.83 7.56
N CYS A 275 -12.01 -8.73 6.58
CA CYS A 275 -11.34 -8.46 5.31
C CYS A 275 -11.94 -9.34 4.21
N LEU A 276 -11.74 -8.95 2.96
CA LEU A 276 -12.31 -9.67 1.82
C LEU A 276 -11.92 -11.15 1.83
N ASN A 277 -10.65 -11.48 2.07
CA ASN A 277 -10.19 -12.88 2.07
C ASN A 277 -10.84 -13.72 3.16
N CYS A 278 -11.04 -13.16 4.36
CA CYS A 278 -11.74 -13.89 5.43
C CYS A 278 -13.25 -14.11 5.14
N GLN A 279 -13.84 -13.28 4.29
CA GLN A 279 -15.26 -13.38 3.90
C GLN A 279 -15.44 -14.15 2.59
N THR A 280 -14.36 -14.44 1.87
CA THR A 280 -14.38 -15.21 0.61
C THR A 280 -14.13 -16.68 0.90
N GLN A 281 -14.94 -17.55 0.33
CA GLN A 281 -14.65 -18.98 0.28
C GLN A 281 -13.74 -19.24 -0.91
N PHE A 282 -12.51 -19.67 -0.65
CA PHE A 282 -11.57 -20.08 -1.68
C PHE A 282 -11.75 -21.56 -1.97
N GLU A 283 -11.79 -21.92 -3.23
CA GLU A 283 -11.69 -23.31 -3.66
C GLU A 283 -10.21 -23.68 -3.77
N GLU A 284 -9.81 -24.73 -3.04
CA GLU A 284 -8.45 -25.27 -3.15
C GLU A 284 -8.36 -26.17 -4.37
N VAL A 285 -7.43 -25.86 -5.26
CA VAL A 285 -7.13 -26.65 -6.45
C VAL A 285 -5.72 -27.20 -6.35
N ASP A 286 -5.58 -28.52 -6.51
CA ASP A 286 -4.25 -29.14 -6.60
C ASP A 286 -3.60 -28.80 -7.95
N ILE A 287 -2.56 -27.98 -7.89
CA ILE A 287 -1.73 -27.55 -9.04
C ILE A 287 -0.34 -28.18 -9.02
N THR A 288 -0.15 -29.27 -8.27
CA THR A 288 1.17 -29.91 -8.10
C THR A 288 1.78 -30.33 -9.44
N LEU A 289 0.97 -30.85 -10.35
CA LEU A 289 1.43 -31.25 -11.68
C LEU A 289 1.90 -30.04 -12.48
N GLU A 290 1.08 -28.99 -12.54
CA GLU A 290 1.37 -27.75 -13.27
C GLU A 290 2.63 -27.07 -12.72
N ALA A 291 2.72 -26.96 -11.40
CA ALA A 291 3.87 -26.35 -10.73
C ALA A 291 5.17 -27.13 -11.02
N ASN A 292 5.15 -28.46 -10.88
CA ASN A 292 6.31 -29.30 -11.16
C ASN A 292 6.72 -29.23 -12.65
N THR A 293 5.76 -29.26 -13.57
CA THR A 293 6.02 -29.13 -15.02
C THR A 293 6.68 -27.79 -15.34
N ILE A 294 6.18 -26.67 -14.77
CA ILE A 294 6.76 -25.35 -14.96
C ILE A 294 8.18 -25.30 -14.38
N LEU A 295 8.41 -25.83 -13.19
CA LEU A 295 9.74 -25.82 -12.56
C LEU A 295 10.75 -26.64 -13.38
N ARG A 296 10.40 -27.83 -13.85
CA ARG A 296 11.26 -28.65 -14.72
C ARG A 296 11.49 -28.00 -16.08
N CYS A 297 10.46 -27.34 -16.63
CA CYS A 297 10.61 -26.59 -17.85
C CYS A 297 11.66 -25.47 -17.71
N LEU A 298 11.60 -24.72 -16.56
CA LEU A 298 12.54 -23.65 -16.26
C LEU A 298 13.97 -24.17 -16.05
N ASP A 299 14.12 -25.31 -15.34
CA ASP A 299 15.41 -25.95 -15.06
C ASP A 299 16.10 -26.43 -16.35
N ALA A 300 15.32 -26.84 -17.34
CA ALA A 300 15.82 -27.29 -18.65
C ALA A 300 16.09 -26.15 -19.65
N LEU A 301 15.92 -24.88 -19.26
CA LEU A 301 16.15 -23.73 -20.14
C LEU A 301 17.52 -23.10 -19.86
N ASP A 302 18.31 -22.89 -20.92
CA ASP A 302 19.64 -22.25 -20.86
C ASP A 302 19.58 -20.73 -20.60
N TRP A 303 18.39 -20.11 -20.75
CA TRP A 303 18.20 -18.67 -20.68
C TRP A 303 16.92 -18.31 -19.91
N ASN A 304 16.92 -17.11 -19.33
CA ASN A 304 15.71 -16.56 -18.70
C ASN A 304 14.68 -16.13 -19.75
N TYR A 305 13.63 -16.89 -19.92
CA TYR A 305 12.47 -16.56 -20.73
C TYR A 305 11.34 -15.96 -19.89
N GLY A 306 10.57 -15.04 -20.47
CA GLY A 306 9.38 -14.50 -19.81
C GLY A 306 8.26 -15.54 -19.70
N ALA A 307 7.36 -15.34 -18.74
CA ALA A 307 6.25 -16.28 -18.43
C ALA A 307 5.45 -16.73 -19.66
N ALA A 308 5.12 -15.82 -20.56
CA ALA A 308 4.40 -16.17 -21.79
C ALA A 308 5.12 -17.24 -22.64
N THR A 309 6.44 -17.21 -22.69
CA THR A 309 7.22 -18.22 -23.43
C THR A 309 7.23 -19.56 -22.73
N VAL A 310 7.32 -19.56 -21.39
CA VAL A 310 7.24 -20.78 -20.59
C VAL A 310 5.85 -21.43 -20.73
N ILE A 311 4.80 -20.60 -20.68
CA ILE A 311 3.43 -21.06 -20.92
C ILE A 311 3.31 -21.67 -22.33
N ASP A 312 3.81 -20.99 -23.37
CA ASP A 312 3.81 -21.52 -24.74
C ASP A 312 4.54 -22.87 -24.83
N ILE A 313 5.67 -23.07 -24.15
CA ILE A 313 6.39 -24.33 -24.13
C ILE A 313 5.53 -25.45 -23.52
N VAL A 314 5.04 -25.25 -22.30
CA VAL A 314 4.31 -26.32 -21.58
C VAL A 314 2.94 -26.64 -22.20
N HIS A 315 2.36 -25.70 -22.93
CA HIS A 315 1.12 -25.90 -23.70
C HIS A 315 1.36 -26.37 -25.15
N GLY A 316 2.61 -26.50 -25.60
CA GLY A 316 2.92 -26.97 -26.94
C GLY A 316 2.70 -25.93 -28.05
N GLY A 317 2.99 -24.65 -27.74
CA GLY A 317 2.91 -23.56 -28.69
C GLY A 317 3.81 -23.76 -29.91
N LYS A 318 3.30 -23.46 -31.10
CA LYS A 318 4.00 -23.65 -32.40
C LYS A 318 4.45 -22.32 -33.01
N SER A 319 4.65 -21.30 -32.18
CA SER A 319 5.09 -19.99 -32.66
C SER A 319 6.50 -20.08 -33.25
N GLN A 320 6.82 -19.17 -34.20
CA GLN A 320 8.17 -19.08 -34.80
C GLN A 320 9.24 -18.89 -33.71
N LYS A 321 8.91 -18.25 -32.59
CA LYS A 321 9.80 -18.11 -31.44
C LYS A 321 10.13 -19.44 -30.77
N ILE A 322 9.15 -20.32 -30.61
CA ILE A 322 9.33 -21.65 -30.01
C ILE A 322 10.16 -22.55 -30.96
N LEU A 323 9.72 -22.69 -32.21
CA LEU A 323 10.37 -23.57 -33.16
C LEU A 323 11.76 -23.05 -33.61
N GLY A 324 11.90 -21.75 -33.81
CA GLY A 324 13.17 -21.12 -34.23
C GLY A 324 14.28 -21.16 -33.17
N LYS A 325 13.92 -21.33 -31.92
CA LYS A 325 14.86 -21.48 -30.80
C LYS A 325 14.97 -22.90 -30.26
N ASN A 326 14.37 -23.87 -30.96
CA ASN A 326 14.30 -25.27 -30.55
C ASN A 326 13.72 -25.49 -29.13
N LEU A 327 12.81 -24.62 -28.68
CA LEU A 327 12.16 -24.74 -27.37
C LEU A 327 11.12 -25.86 -27.33
N ASP A 328 10.69 -26.34 -28.49
CA ASP A 328 9.90 -27.58 -28.69
C ASP A 328 10.66 -28.86 -28.29
N LYS A 329 11.98 -28.78 -28.07
CA LYS A 329 12.81 -29.88 -27.56
C LYS A 329 12.89 -29.91 -26.02
N ASN A 330 12.28 -28.94 -25.33
CA ASN A 330 12.22 -28.97 -23.86
C ASN A 330 11.48 -30.22 -23.39
N PRO A 331 11.98 -30.97 -22.36
CA PRO A 331 11.35 -32.18 -21.87
C PRO A 331 9.88 -32.02 -21.47
N GLU A 332 9.50 -30.82 -21.04
CA GLU A 332 8.14 -30.48 -20.60
C GLU A 332 7.28 -29.85 -21.73
N TYR A 333 7.73 -29.92 -22.99
CA TYR A 333 6.97 -29.37 -24.12
C TYR A 333 5.63 -30.08 -24.29
N ALA A 334 4.56 -29.32 -24.36
CA ALA A 334 3.18 -29.78 -24.53
C ALA A 334 2.60 -30.67 -23.40
N VAL A 335 3.27 -30.82 -22.27
CA VAL A 335 2.78 -31.64 -21.13
C VAL A 335 1.44 -31.14 -20.58
N LEU A 336 1.18 -29.84 -20.65
CA LEU A 336 -0.06 -29.22 -20.20
C LEU A 336 -1.00 -28.81 -21.36
N SER A 337 -0.84 -29.40 -22.55
CA SER A 337 -1.59 -29.02 -23.76
C SER A 337 -3.13 -29.18 -23.61
N GLU A 338 -3.59 -30.11 -22.76
CA GLU A 338 -5.03 -30.34 -22.50
C GLU A 338 -5.60 -29.50 -21.36
N ARG A 339 -4.74 -28.77 -20.63
CA ARG A 339 -5.17 -27.89 -19.54
C ARG A 339 -5.56 -26.53 -20.08
N THR A 340 -6.78 -26.10 -19.81
CA THR A 340 -7.20 -24.71 -20.10
C THR A 340 -6.57 -23.77 -19.07
N VAL A 341 -5.95 -22.68 -19.56
CA VAL A 341 -5.55 -21.57 -18.71
C VAL A 341 -6.83 -20.84 -18.30
N PRO A 342 -7.14 -20.69 -17.00
CA PRO A 342 -8.33 -19.99 -16.55
C PRO A 342 -8.27 -18.50 -16.89
#